data_17b5aebfae0882291634e9054d75b194
#
_entry.id   17b5aebfae0882291634e9054d75b194
#
_cell.length_a   1.000
_cell.length_b   1.000
_cell.length_c   1.000
_cell.angle_alpha   90.00
_cell.angle_beta   90.00
_cell.angle_gamma   90.00
#
_symmetry.space_group_name_H-M   'P 1'
#
loop_
_entity.id
_entity.type
_entity.pdbx_description
1 polymer ?
#
loop_
_entity_poly.entity_id
_entity_poly.type
_entity_poly.pdbx_seq_one_letter_code
_entity_poly.pdbx_strand_id
1 'polypeptide(L)'
;IDHVGLRVTDRARALAFYERLGFRVDPDEDAPEARALGLVNDAGARIHLIYNAAGLHTDGNLLLDHPTKWPGYTHAAFIVDDMDAMLARFAQWGVAVTEGPLVVGNGRRRLCFVRDPDRNVLEFNEILKAH
;
A
#
# COMPACT_ATOMS: atom_id res chain seq x y z
N ILE A 1 -1.19 14.12 -10.11
CA ILE A 1 -0.30 13.67 -9.01
C ILE A 1 0.91 12.97 -9.63
N ASP A 2 2.11 13.35 -9.21
CA ASP A 2 3.33 12.71 -9.67
C ASP A 2 3.59 11.40 -8.91
N HIS A 3 3.58 11.47 -7.59
CA HIS A 3 3.81 10.30 -6.73
C HIS A 3 3.17 10.50 -5.35
N VAL A 4 3.11 9.42 -4.58
CA VAL A 4 2.75 9.42 -3.16
C VAL A 4 3.94 8.95 -2.35
N GLY A 5 4.29 9.68 -1.29
CA GLY A 5 5.39 9.32 -0.39
C GLY A 5 4.90 8.46 0.77
N LEU A 6 5.60 7.36 1.03
CA LEU A 6 5.38 6.48 2.17
C LEU A 6 6.62 6.44 3.04
N ARG A 7 6.47 6.75 4.33
CA ARG A 7 7.59 6.58 5.26
C ARG A 7 7.67 5.14 5.72
N VAL A 8 8.87 4.58 5.64
CA VAL A 8 9.16 3.19 5.99
C VAL A 8 10.44 3.12 6.82
N THR A 9 10.63 2.01 7.52
CA THR A 9 11.79 1.82 8.39
C THR A 9 12.98 1.22 7.65
N ASP A 10 12.73 0.36 6.66
CA ASP A 10 13.79 -0.40 5.99
C ASP A 10 13.54 -0.43 4.49
N ARG A 11 14.52 0.07 3.72
CA ARG A 11 14.44 0.17 2.26
C ARG A 11 14.24 -1.19 1.60
N ALA A 12 15.04 -2.17 1.97
CA ALA A 12 15.02 -3.48 1.32
C ALA A 12 13.73 -4.25 1.61
N ARG A 13 13.25 -4.18 2.85
CA ARG A 13 12.00 -4.84 3.26
C ARG A 13 10.79 -4.22 2.58
N ALA A 14 10.70 -2.91 2.56
CA ALA A 14 9.62 -2.21 1.87
C ALA A 14 9.66 -2.48 0.36
N LEU A 15 10.83 -2.40 -0.27
CA LEU A 15 10.99 -2.69 -1.69
C LEU A 15 10.50 -4.10 -2.02
N ALA A 16 10.90 -5.11 -1.26
CA ALA A 16 10.49 -6.50 -1.48
C ALA A 16 8.96 -6.65 -1.45
N PHE A 17 8.29 -5.96 -0.54
CA PHE A 17 6.83 -5.98 -0.45
C PHE A 17 6.19 -5.36 -1.71
N TYR A 18 6.61 -4.17 -2.10
CA TYR A 18 6.01 -3.47 -3.24
C TYR A 18 6.38 -4.09 -4.58
N GLU A 19 7.54 -4.74 -4.70
CA GLU A 19 7.87 -5.54 -5.89
C GLU A 19 6.87 -6.67 -6.13
N ARG A 20 6.40 -7.33 -5.08
CA ARG A 20 5.33 -8.34 -5.18
C ARG A 20 4.02 -7.78 -5.74
N LEU A 21 3.76 -6.49 -5.50
CA LEU A 21 2.59 -5.79 -6.03
C LEU A 21 2.79 -5.26 -7.47
N GLY A 22 3.94 -5.54 -8.08
CA GLY A 22 4.23 -5.14 -9.45
C GLY A 22 4.98 -3.82 -9.59
N PHE A 23 5.47 -3.26 -8.50
CA PHE A 23 6.33 -2.08 -8.56
C PHE A 23 7.78 -2.48 -8.82
N ARG A 24 8.53 -1.59 -9.44
CA ARG A 24 9.96 -1.71 -9.66
C ARG A 24 10.65 -0.39 -9.36
N VAL A 25 11.94 -0.44 -9.08
CA VAL A 25 12.74 0.78 -8.86
C VAL A 25 12.79 1.59 -10.15
N ASP A 26 12.53 2.88 -10.02
CA ASP A 26 12.86 3.85 -11.06
C ASP A 26 14.30 4.33 -10.81
N PRO A 27 15.26 3.98 -11.69
CA PRO A 27 16.67 4.32 -11.44
C PRO A 27 16.94 5.82 -11.45
N ASP A 28 16.07 6.61 -12.07
CA ASP A 28 16.21 8.08 -12.08
C ASP A 28 15.71 8.72 -10.77
N GLU A 29 15.06 7.94 -9.93
CA GLU A 29 14.46 8.40 -8.66
C GLU A 29 15.04 7.69 -7.45
N ASP A 30 16.31 7.25 -7.53
CA ASP A 30 17.03 6.70 -6.38
C ASP A 30 17.91 7.80 -5.78
N ALA A 31 17.51 8.31 -4.62
CA ALA A 31 18.15 9.43 -3.94
C ALA A 31 18.59 9.04 -2.52
N PRO A 32 19.71 8.30 -2.36
CA PRO A 32 20.16 7.84 -1.03
C PRO A 32 20.45 8.98 -0.05
N GLU A 33 20.90 10.12 -0.54
CA GLU A 33 21.17 11.31 0.27
C GLU A 33 19.90 11.88 0.93
N ALA A 34 18.75 11.66 0.31
CA ALA A 34 17.46 12.04 0.85
C ALA A 34 16.72 10.85 1.50
N ARG A 35 17.34 9.67 1.52
CA ARG A 35 16.73 8.40 1.93
C ARG A 35 15.40 8.17 1.23
N ALA A 36 15.37 8.41 -0.07
CA ALA A 36 14.19 8.29 -0.91
C ALA A 36 14.45 7.35 -2.08
N LEU A 37 13.48 6.49 -2.39
CA LEU A 37 13.52 5.57 -3.51
C LEU A 37 12.19 5.60 -4.24
N GLY A 38 12.21 6.03 -5.50
CA GLY A 38 11.04 6.03 -6.36
C GLY A 38 10.76 4.67 -6.95
N LEU A 39 9.50 4.24 -6.86
CA LEU A 39 9.00 3.02 -7.46
C LEU A 39 7.93 3.38 -8.49
N VAL A 40 7.83 2.56 -9.53
CA VAL A 40 6.82 2.72 -10.58
C VAL A 40 6.27 1.34 -10.97
N ASN A 41 4.98 1.27 -11.28
CA ASN A 41 4.36 0.05 -11.83
C ASN A 41 4.05 0.21 -13.32
N ASP A 42 3.55 -0.86 -13.96
CA ASP A 42 3.26 -0.86 -15.40
C ASP A 42 2.11 0.09 -15.76
N ALA A 43 1.22 0.38 -14.83
CA ALA A 43 0.14 1.36 -15.03
C ALA A 43 0.61 2.82 -14.88
N GLY A 44 1.86 3.05 -14.51
CA GLY A 44 2.42 4.38 -14.32
C GLY A 44 2.19 4.97 -12.93
N ALA A 45 1.65 4.22 -12.00
CA ALA A 45 1.54 4.67 -10.61
C ALA A 45 2.92 4.74 -9.97
N ARG A 46 3.15 5.78 -9.17
CA ARG A 46 4.45 6.04 -8.54
C ARG A 46 4.31 6.17 -7.03
N ILE A 47 5.22 5.49 -6.33
CA ILE A 47 5.36 5.55 -4.88
C ILE A 47 6.82 5.90 -4.58
N HIS A 48 7.04 6.87 -3.69
CA HIS A 48 8.37 7.13 -3.15
C HIS A 48 8.45 6.57 -1.74
N LEU A 49 9.37 5.64 -1.53
CA LEU A 49 9.70 5.12 -0.20
C LEU A 49 10.65 6.09 0.48
N ILE A 50 10.24 6.62 1.63
CA ILE A 50 11.08 7.50 2.45
C ILE A 50 11.52 6.67 3.65
N TYR A 51 12.74 6.11 3.58
CA TYR A 51 13.20 5.09 4.54
C TYR A 51 13.97 5.71 5.71
N ASN A 52 13.33 6.67 6.38
CA ASN A 52 13.91 7.37 7.54
C ASN A 52 13.04 7.30 8.79
N ALA A 53 12.10 6.35 8.87
CA ALA A 53 11.32 6.17 10.08
C ALA A 53 12.21 5.63 11.21
N ALA A 54 11.95 6.11 12.43
CA ALA A 54 12.69 5.66 13.62
C ALA A 54 12.35 4.21 14.01
N GLY A 55 11.15 3.73 13.63
CA GLY A 55 10.65 2.41 13.96
C GLY A 55 9.13 2.37 13.85
N LEU A 56 8.53 1.25 14.23
CA LEU A 56 7.07 1.12 14.27
C LEU A 56 6.52 1.73 15.55
N HIS A 57 5.43 2.49 15.42
CA HIS A 57 4.71 3.02 16.56
C HIS A 57 3.92 1.90 17.26
N THR A 58 3.80 1.98 18.60
CA THR A 58 3.09 0.96 19.38
C THR A 58 1.61 0.86 19.07
N ASP A 59 0.99 1.95 18.64
CA ASP A 59 -0.44 2.01 18.28
C ASP A 59 -0.72 1.56 16.82
N GLY A 60 0.25 0.94 16.17
CA GLY A 60 0.09 0.48 14.79
C GLY A 60 0.17 1.64 13.80
N ASN A 61 -0.87 1.85 12.99
CA ASN A 61 -0.96 2.99 12.09
C ASN A 61 -1.56 4.18 12.84
N LEU A 62 -0.82 5.29 12.92
CA LEU A 62 -1.20 6.46 13.72
C LEU A 62 -2.51 7.11 13.29
N LEU A 63 -2.85 7.02 12.00
CA LEU A 63 -4.05 7.67 11.48
C LEU A 63 -5.29 6.80 11.61
N LEU A 64 -5.15 5.47 11.60
CA LEU A 64 -6.29 4.54 11.63
C LEU A 64 -6.47 3.84 12.97
N ASP A 65 -5.39 3.49 13.66
CA ASP A 65 -5.45 2.62 14.84
C ASP A 65 -5.46 3.41 16.15
N HIS A 66 -5.02 4.66 16.14
CA HIS A 66 -5.04 5.51 17.32
C HIS A 66 -6.49 5.90 17.67
N PRO A 67 -6.86 5.89 18.95
CA PRO A 67 -8.23 6.29 19.38
C PRO A 67 -8.62 7.69 18.95
N THR A 68 -7.70 8.65 19.06
CA THR A 68 -7.90 10.00 18.56
C THR A 68 -7.58 10.05 17.09
N LYS A 69 -8.54 10.55 16.28
CA LYS A 69 -8.37 10.62 14.82
C LYS A 69 -7.81 11.98 14.43
N TRP A 70 -6.64 11.97 13.81
CA TRP A 70 -5.94 13.14 13.31
C TRP A 70 -6.06 13.24 11.79
N PRO A 71 -6.00 14.44 11.21
CA PRO A 71 -6.05 14.57 9.75
C PRO A 71 -4.79 14.04 9.08
N GLY A 72 -4.93 13.48 7.88
CA GLY A 72 -3.81 12.98 7.07
C GLY A 72 -4.27 11.96 6.04
N TYR A 73 -3.36 11.53 5.18
CA TYR A 73 -3.61 10.44 4.23
C TYR A 73 -3.65 9.12 4.98
N THR A 74 -4.79 8.41 4.87
CA THR A 74 -4.98 7.15 5.61
C THR A 74 -4.51 5.93 4.85
N HIS A 75 -4.66 5.91 3.52
CA HIS A 75 -4.32 4.74 2.70
C HIS A 75 -4.17 5.13 1.23
N ALA A 76 -3.52 4.26 0.48
CA ALA A 76 -3.57 4.25 -0.98
C ALA A 76 -4.51 3.13 -1.42
N ALA A 77 -5.26 3.35 -2.51
CA ALA A 77 -6.16 2.35 -3.07
C ALA A 77 -5.69 1.93 -4.46
N PHE A 78 -5.70 0.62 -4.70
CA PHE A 78 -5.30 0.00 -5.95
C PHE A 78 -6.48 -0.71 -6.59
N ILE A 79 -6.58 -0.67 -7.92
CA ILE A 79 -7.56 -1.45 -8.66
C ILE A 79 -6.91 -2.78 -9.04
N VAL A 80 -7.64 -3.88 -8.84
CA VAL A 80 -7.25 -5.22 -9.26
C VAL A 80 -8.31 -5.79 -10.19
N ASP A 81 -7.89 -6.65 -11.11
CA ASP A 81 -8.81 -7.26 -12.07
C ASP A 81 -9.61 -8.41 -11.44
N ASP A 82 -9.02 -9.12 -10.49
CA ASP A 82 -9.58 -10.32 -9.86
C ASP A 82 -9.23 -10.34 -8.37
N MET A 83 -10.22 -10.06 -7.52
CA MET A 83 -10.01 -10.03 -6.07
C MET A 83 -9.69 -11.43 -5.52
N ASP A 84 -10.32 -12.48 -6.02
CA ASP A 84 -10.03 -13.84 -5.54
C ASP A 84 -8.59 -14.24 -5.82
N ALA A 85 -8.07 -13.90 -7.00
CA ALA A 85 -6.67 -14.11 -7.34
C ALA A 85 -5.74 -13.28 -6.44
N MET A 86 -6.11 -12.06 -6.11
CA MET A 86 -5.32 -11.19 -5.24
C MET A 86 -5.29 -11.73 -3.80
N LEU A 87 -6.41 -12.17 -3.29
CA LEU A 87 -6.50 -12.79 -1.97
C LEU A 87 -5.64 -14.06 -1.87
N ALA A 88 -5.62 -14.87 -2.93
CA ALA A 88 -4.76 -16.05 -3.00
C ALA A 88 -3.27 -15.68 -2.94
N ARG A 89 -2.87 -14.60 -3.62
CA ARG A 89 -1.51 -14.08 -3.56
C ARG A 89 -1.15 -13.59 -2.16
N PHE A 90 -2.03 -12.84 -1.51
CA PHE A 90 -1.80 -12.41 -0.12
C PHE A 90 -1.58 -13.60 0.81
N ALA A 91 -2.40 -14.63 0.71
CA ALA A 91 -2.23 -15.85 1.51
C ALA A 91 -0.88 -16.51 1.24
N GLN A 92 -0.47 -16.61 -0.03
CA GLN A 92 0.80 -17.19 -0.44
C GLN A 92 2.00 -16.39 0.09
N TRP A 93 1.87 -15.07 0.14
CA TRP A 93 2.93 -14.17 0.62
C TRP A 93 2.93 -14.00 2.15
N GLY A 94 1.97 -14.57 2.85
CA GLY A 94 1.82 -14.38 4.28
C GLY A 94 1.35 -12.97 4.66
N VAL A 95 0.65 -12.29 3.77
CA VAL A 95 0.08 -10.96 4.00
C VAL A 95 -1.34 -11.12 4.52
N ALA A 96 -1.59 -10.64 5.74
CA ALA A 96 -2.92 -10.73 6.35
C ALA A 96 -3.88 -9.69 5.73
N VAL A 97 -5.09 -10.14 5.40
CA VAL A 97 -6.20 -9.23 5.10
C VAL A 97 -6.73 -8.69 6.43
N THR A 98 -6.63 -7.39 6.64
CA THR A 98 -7.01 -6.77 7.91
C THR A 98 -8.47 -6.36 7.95
N GLU A 99 -9.10 -6.16 6.80
CA GLU A 99 -10.53 -5.87 6.67
C GLU A 99 -11.02 -6.38 5.31
N GLY A 100 -12.22 -6.96 5.29
CA GLY A 100 -12.84 -7.51 4.09
C GLY A 100 -12.44 -8.95 3.82
N PRO A 101 -12.69 -9.49 2.59
CA PRO A 101 -13.31 -8.77 1.47
C PRO A 101 -14.78 -8.41 1.72
N LEU A 102 -15.20 -7.26 1.24
CA LEU A 102 -16.58 -6.82 1.35
C LEU A 102 -17.02 -6.05 0.10
N VAL A 103 -18.33 -6.06 -0.16
CA VAL A 103 -18.94 -5.37 -1.30
C VAL A 103 -19.51 -4.04 -0.83
N VAL A 104 -19.14 -2.97 -1.50
CA VAL A 104 -19.55 -1.60 -1.17
C VAL A 104 -20.09 -0.87 -2.39
N GLY A 105 -20.60 0.35 -2.17
CA GLY A 105 -21.05 1.23 -3.24
C GLY A 105 -22.22 0.64 -4.04
N ASN A 106 -23.21 0.06 -3.35
CA ASN A 106 -24.36 -0.60 -3.98
C ASN A 106 -23.96 -1.69 -4.98
N GLY A 107 -23.02 -2.53 -4.59
CA GLY A 107 -22.56 -3.65 -5.41
C GLY A 107 -21.56 -3.27 -6.50
N ARG A 108 -20.99 -2.07 -6.47
CA ARG A 108 -20.06 -1.62 -7.51
C ARG A 108 -18.65 -2.09 -7.31
N ARG A 109 -18.23 -2.29 -6.06
CA ARG A 109 -16.84 -2.63 -5.75
C ARG A 109 -16.78 -3.73 -4.71
N ARG A 110 -15.82 -4.61 -4.89
CA ARG A 110 -15.41 -5.58 -3.87
C ARG A 110 -14.02 -5.17 -3.42
N LEU A 111 -13.81 -4.97 -2.12
CA LEU A 111 -12.55 -4.46 -1.62
C LEU A 111 -12.05 -5.21 -0.39
N CYS A 112 -10.76 -5.10 -0.16
CA CYS A 112 -10.12 -5.52 1.08
C CYS A 112 -8.99 -4.56 1.44
N PHE A 113 -8.53 -4.66 2.69
CA PHE A 113 -7.39 -3.91 3.19
C PHE A 113 -6.29 -4.85 3.66
N VAL A 114 -5.06 -4.45 3.40
CA VAL A 114 -3.85 -5.09 3.94
C VAL A 114 -2.93 -4.00 4.46
N ARG A 115 -1.86 -4.39 5.13
CA ARG A 115 -0.82 -3.47 5.58
C ARG A 115 0.53 -3.89 5.05
N ASP A 116 1.34 -2.91 4.69
CA ASP A 116 2.73 -3.16 4.35
C ASP A 116 3.54 -3.50 5.62
N PRO A 117 4.83 -3.84 5.53
CA PRO A 117 5.64 -4.19 6.70
C PRO A 117 5.74 -3.07 7.75
N ASP A 118 5.52 -1.82 7.36
CA ASP A 118 5.54 -0.66 8.25
C ASP A 118 4.14 -0.25 8.71
N ARG A 119 3.14 -1.11 8.45
CA ARG A 119 1.73 -0.89 8.80
C ARG A 119 1.07 0.27 8.04
N ASN A 120 1.66 0.70 6.93
CA ASN A 120 0.96 1.58 5.99
C ASN A 120 -0.22 0.81 5.41
N VAL A 121 -1.38 1.46 5.33
CA VAL A 121 -2.62 0.80 4.95
C VAL A 121 -2.84 0.89 3.45
N LEU A 122 -3.14 -0.25 2.83
CA LEU A 122 -3.43 -0.37 1.40
C LEU A 122 -4.81 -0.97 1.21
N GLU A 123 -5.59 -0.37 0.31
CA GLU A 123 -6.89 -0.86 -0.10
C GLU A 123 -6.78 -1.45 -1.51
N PHE A 124 -7.45 -2.57 -1.74
CA PHE A 124 -7.53 -3.21 -3.06
C PHE A 124 -8.98 -3.31 -3.48
N ASN A 125 -9.29 -2.85 -4.70
CA ASN A 125 -10.64 -2.76 -5.22
C ASN A 125 -10.77 -3.52 -6.54
N GLU A 126 -11.76 -4.40 -6.62
CA GLU A 126 -12.24 -4.95 -7.89
C GLU A 126 -13.49 -4.19 -8.30
N ILE A 127 -13.51 -3.67 -9.51
CA ILE A 127 -14.68 -2.97 -10.06
C ILE A 127 -15.67 -4.03 -10.57
N LEU A 128 -16.81 -4.14 -9.90
CA LEU A 128 -17.85 -5.11 -10.27
C LEU A 128 -18.84 -4.54 -11.28
N LYS A 129 -19.13 -3.23 -11.15
CA LYS A 129 -20.03 -2.52 -12.07
C LYS A 129 -19.47 -1.14 -12.36
N ALA A 130 -19.61 -0.70 -13.60
CA ALA A 130 -19.27 0.67 -14.00
C ALA A 130 -20.20 1.68 -13.31
N HIS A 131 -19.71 2.89 -13.16
CA HIS A 131 -20.50 4.02 -12.67
C HIS A 131 -21.53 4.45 -13.70
#